data_2f355ff26037bcbbdc9cc1f555465dbf
#
_entry.id   2f355ff26037bcbbdc9cc1f555465dbf
#
_cell.length_a   1.000
_cell.length_b   1.000
_cell.length_c   1.000
_cell.angle_alpha   90.00
_cell.angle_beta   90.00
_cell.angle_gamma   90.00
#
_symmetry.space_group_name_H-M   'P 1'
#
loop_
_entity.id
_entity.type
_entity.pdbx_description
1 polymer ?
#
loop_
_entity_poly.entity_id
_entity_poly.type
_entity_poly.pdbx_seq_one_letter_code
_entity_poly.pdbx_strand_id
1 'polypeptide(L)'
;LFIGGIMEQLEFKFDTQLLIDGHDLDEDKINDYITEHFKGDCLLVVGDDTLIKIHFHTNEPWQILEYGQSIGDIYDVVVENMQRQEEGLKG
;
A
#
# COMPACT_ATOMS: atom_id res chain seq x y z
N LEU A 1 -0.20 11.36 17.12
CA LEU A 1 -0.96 12.48 17.64
C LEU A 1 -1.47 12.20 19.05
N PHE A 2 -1.26 13.13 19.98
CA PHE A 2 -1.71 13.01 21.36
C PHE A 2 -2.94 13.85 21.62
N ILE A 3 -3.94 13.25 22.27
CA ILE A 3 -5.12 13.96 22.74
C ILE A 3 -5.29 13.59 24.20
N GLY A 4 -5.12 14.56 25.11
CA GLY A 4 -5.20 14.31 26.54
C GLY A 4 -4.24 13.26 27.05
N GLY A 5 -3.05 13.14 26.45
CA GLY A 5 -2.03 12.16 26.82
C GLY A 5 -2.22 10.78 26.20
N ILE A 6 -3.23 10.61 25.36
CA ILE A 6 -3.53 9.34 24.69
C ILE A 6 -3.14 9.45 23.22
N MET A 7 -2.32 8.49 22.74
CA MET A 7 -1.95 8.41 21.33
C MET A 7 -3.15 8.02 20.49
N GLU A 8 -3.41 8.79 19.43
CA GLU A 8 -4.50 8.50 18.50
C GLU A 8 -4.16 7.27 17.66
N GLN A 9 -5.14 6.38 17.48
CA GLN A 9 -4.98 5.21 16.64
C GLN A 9 -5.26 5.55 15.19
N LEU A 10 -4.38 5.14 14.30
CA LEU A 10 -4.60 5.24 12.86
C LEU A 10 -5.56 4.13 12.41
N GLU A 11 -6.46 4.46 11.48
CA GLU A 11 -7.37 3.47 10.93
C GLU A 11 -6.62 2.40 10.13
N PHE A 12 -5.67 2.83 9.28
CA PHE A 12 -4.80 1.94 8.50
C PHE A 12 -3.35 2.28 8.80
N LYS A 13 -2.61 1.33 9.34
CA LYS A 13 -1.31 1.64 9.95
C LYS A 13 -0.10 1.38 9.06
N PHE A 14 -0.23 0.60 8.00
CA PHE A 14 0.92 0.29 7.15
C PHE A 14 0.91 1.10 5.85
N ASP A 15 1.95 1.92 5.67
CA ASP A 15 2.25 2.55 4.40
C ASP A 15 2.95 1.51 3.54
N THR A 16 2.29 1.11 2.45
CA THR A 16 2.78 0.05 1.58
C THR A 16 3.05 0.62 0.20
N GLN A 17 4.26 0.43 -0.29
CA GLN A 17 4.67 0.90 -1.61
C GLN A 17 5.41 -0.20 -2.35
N LEU A 18 5.17 -0.31 -3.65
CA LEU A 18 5.85 -1.29 -4.50
C LEU A 18 5.83 -0.85 -5.95
N LEU A 19 6.78 -1.38 -6.71
CA LEU A 19 6.78 -1.33 -8.16
C LEU A 19 6.46 -2.71 -8.70
N ILE A 20 5.75 -2.76 -9.82
CA ILE A 20 5.39 -4.00 -10.50
C ILE A 20 5.92 -3.92 -11.94
N ASP A 21 6.81 -4.83 -12.28
CA ASP A 21 7.32 -5.00 -13.63
C ASP A 21 6.52 -6.12 -14.31
N GLY A 22 5.88 -5.82 -15.42
CA GLY A 22 5.02 -6.80 -16.08
C GLY A 22 4.69 -6.46 -17.52
N HIS A 23 3.60 -7.05 -18.01
CA HIS A 23 3.12 -6.85 -19.37
C HIS A 23 1.61 -6.68 -19.33
N ASP A 24 1.08 -5.89 -20.24
CA ASP A 24 -0.36 -5.65 -20.36
C ASP A 24 -0.99 -5.20 -19.04
N LEU A 25 -0.23 -4.49 -18.22
CA LEU A 25 -0.74 -3.90 -16.99
C LEU A 25 -1.69 -2.77 -17.33
N ASP A 26 -2.73 -2.60 -16.52
CA ASP A 26 -3.75 -1.58 -16.74
C ASP A 26 -3.99 -0.83 -15.42
N GLU A 27 -3.59 0.42 -15.40
CA GLU A 27 -3.67 1.29 -14.21
C GLU A 27 -5.10 1.33 -13.63
N ASP A 28 -6.09 1.51 -14.48
CA ASP A 28 -7.49 1.64 -14.03
C ASP A 28 -8.04 0.32 -13.49
N LYS A 29 -7.73 -0.79 -14.16
CA LYS A 29 -8.17 -2.10 -13.70
C LYS A 29 -7.53 -2.48 -12.37
N ILE A 30 -6.25 -2.16 -12.19
CA ILE A 30 -5.54 -2.43 -10.93
C ILE A 30 -6.15 -1.59 -9.81
N ASN A 31 -6.40 -0.31 -10.07
CA ASN A 31 -7.04 0.59 -9.11
C ASN A 31 -8.40 0.05 -8.68
N ASP A 32 -9.23 -0.35 -9.63
CA ASP A 32 -10.56 -0.89 -9.36
C ASP A 32 -10.49 -2.19 -8.57
N TYR A 33 -9.57 -3.09 -8.92
CA TYR A 33 -9.41 -4.35 -8.21
C TYR A 33 -9.06 -4.12 -6.74
N ILE A 34 -8.08 -3.27 -6.48
CA ILE A 34 -7.64 -2.97 -5.11
C ILE A 34 -8.79 -2.34 -4.31
N THR A 35 -9.46 -1.37 -4.91
CA THR A 35 -10.59 -0.69 -4.25
C THR A 35 -11.71 -1.66 -3.89
N GLU A 36 -12.00 -2.64 -4.74
CA GLU A 36 -13.09 -3.59 -4.54
C GLU A 36 -12.73 -4.74 -3.58
N HIS A 37 -11.47 -5.14 -3.52
CA HIS A 37 -11.08 -6.37 -2.82
C HIS A 37 -10.31 -6.15 -1.52
N PHE A 38 -9.66 -4.99 -1.36
CA PHE A 38 -8.81 -4.75 -0.20
C PHE A 38 -9.26 -3.51 0.56
N LYS A 39 -9.13 -3.58 1.87
CA LYS A 39 -9.54 -2.51 2.76
C LYS A 39 -8.35 -1.60 3.06
N GLY A 40 -8.50 -0.31 2.79
CA GLY A 40 -7.45 0.66 3.03
C GLY A 40 -7.84 2.04 2.51
N ASP A 41 -6.89 2.96 2.54
CA ASP A 41 -7.06 4.31 1.99
C ASP A 41 -5.77 4.81 1.35
N CYS A 42 -5.79 6.06 0.88
CA CYS A 42 -4.65 6.71 0.22
C CYS A 42 -4.09 5.88 -0.94
N LEU A 43 -4.98 5.24 -1.71
CA LEU A 43 -4.57 4.44 -2.85
C LEU A 43 -4.09 5.31 -3.99
N LEU A 44 -2.90 5.00 -4.52
CA LEU A 44 -2.36 5.60 -5.72
C LEU A 44 -1.84 4.47 -6.61
N VAL A 45 -2.33 4.41 -7.84
CA VAL A 45 -1.87 3.46 -8.85
C VAL A 45 -1.48 4.27 -10.08
N VAL A 46 -0.21 4.31 -10.42
CA VAL A 46 0.30 5.07 -11.55
C VAL A 46 1.31 4.26 -12.35
N GLY A 47 1.31 4.47 -13.64
CA GLY A 47 2.29 3.85 -14.53
C GLY A 47 1.71 3.56 -15.91
N ASP A 48 2.33 2.60 -16.59
CA ASP A 48 1.93 2.20 -17.94
C ASP A 48 1.75 0.67 -18.00
N ASP A 49 1.73 0.11 -19.21
CA ASP A 49 1.45 -1.32 -19.39
C ASP A 49 2.61 -2.23 -18.98
N THR A 50 3.79 -1.69 -18.70
CA THR A 50 4.96 -2.49 -18.31
C THR A 50 5.46 -2.20 -16.90
N LEU A 51 5.08 -1.06 -16.32
CA LEU A 51 5.55 -0.67 -14.98
C LEU A 51 4.45 0.08 -14.26
N ILE A 52 4.08 -0.42 -13.08
CA ILE A 52 3.08 0.20 -12.21
C ILE A 52 3.71 0.47 -10.85
N LYS A 53 3.43 1.65 -10.30
CA LYS A 53 3.74 1.97 -8.90
C LYS A 53 2.44 1.98 -8.11
N ILE A 54 2.44 1.32 -6.96
CA ILE A 54 1.32 1.31 -6.01
C ILE A 54 1.76 1.93 -4.70
N HIS A 55 0.90 2.78 -4.14
CA HIS A 55 0.97 3.30 -2.79
C HIS A 55 -0.38 3.05 -2.14
N PHE A 56 -0.40 2.44 -0.95
CA PHE A 56 -1.66 2.10 -0.28
C PHE A 56 -1.44 2.00 1.23
N HIS A 57 -2.37 2.58 1.99
CA HIS A 57 -2.40 2.44 3.44
C HIS A 57 -3.39 1.36 3.82
N THR A 58 -2.93 0.31 4.48
CA THR A 58 -3.75 -0.86 4.82
C THR A 58 -3.25 -1.50 6.11
N ASN A 59 -4.10 -2.31 6.73
CA ASN A 59 -3.69 -3.11 7.89
C ASN A 59 -3.18 -4.51 7.48
N GLU A 60 -3.31 -4.86 6.21
CA GLU A 60 -2.92 -6.18 5.69
C GLU A 60 -2.05 -6.02 4.44
N PRO A 61 -0.82 -5.46 4.58
CA PRO A 61 0.03 -5.17 3.43
C PRO A 61 0.39 -6.39 2.61
N TRP A 62 0.43 -7.57 3.22
CA TRP A 62 0.69 -8.83 2.50
C TRP A 62 -0.30 -9.08 1.37
N GLN A 63 -1.54 -8.62 1.49
CA GLN A 63 -2.54 -8.79 0.43
C GLN A 63 -2.15 -8.04 -0.85
N ILE A 64 -1.65 -6.81 -0.70
CA ILE A 64 -1.21 -6.00 -1.84
C ILE A 64 0.04 -6.59 -2.47
N LEU A 65 0.97 -7.09 -1.67
CA LEU A 65 2.19 -7.71 -2.17
C LEU A 65 1.87 -8.99 -2.94
N GLU A 66 0.99 -9.83 -2.42
CA GLU A 66 0.56 -11.05 -3.08
C GLU A 66 -0.14 -10.74 -4.40
N TYR A 67 -1.05 -9.77 -4.38
CA TYR A 67 -1.75 -9.34 -5.60
C TYR A 67 -0.76 -8.81 -6.63
N GLY A 68 0.17 -7.95 -6.22
CA GLY A 68 1.18 -7.39 -7.12
C GLY A 68 2.00 -8.46 -7.80
N GLN A 69 2.47 -9.45 -7.04
CA GLN A 69 3.26 -10.54 -7.59
C GLN A 69 2.43 -11.45 -8.51
N SER A 70 1.12 -11.49 -8.32
CA SER A 70 0.24 -12.29 -9.18
C SER A 70 0.08 -11.70 -10.60
N ILE A 71 0.32 -10.40 -10.78
CA ILE A 71 0.17 -9.72 -12.06
C ILE A 71 1.50 -9.30 -12.70
N GLY A 72 2.61 -9.44 -11.98
CA GLY A 72 3.94 -9.10 -12.49
C GLY A 72 4.99 -9.43 -11.44
N ASP A 73 6.16 -8.83 -11.57
CA ASP A 73 7.27 -9.04 -10.63
C ASP A 73 7.44 -7.80 -9.76
N ILE A 74 7.26 -7.96 -8.45
CA ILE A 74 7.33 -6.82 -7.53
C ILE A 74 8.78 -6.56 -7.10
N TYR A 75 9.10 -5.27 -6.93
CA TYR A 75 10.38 -4.85 -6.41
C TYR A 75 10.25 -3.46 -5.77
N ASP A 76 11.33 -2.97 -5.16
CA ASP A 76 11.31 -1.70 -4.43
C ASP A 76 10.18 -1.67 -3.41
N VAL A 77 10.03 -2.79 -2.70
CA VAL A 77 8.95 -2.97 -1.73
C VAL A 77 9.28 -2.27 -0.44
N VAL A 78 8.39 -1.39 0.02
CA VAL A 78 8.52 -0.68 1.29
C VAL A 78 7.22 -0.89 2.06
N VAL A 79 7.35 -1.36 3.30
CA VAL A 79 6.23 -1.46 4.24
C VAL A 79 6.68 -0.80 5.54
N GLU A 80 6.03 0.29 5.91
CA GLU A 80 6.35 1.02 7.13
C GLU A 80 5.14 1.07 8.04
N ASN A 81 5.38 0.86 9.34
CA ASN A 81 4.33 0.91 10.35
C ASN A 81 4.20 2.36 10.84
N MET A 82 3.25 3.08 10.29
CA MET A 82 3.02 4.49 10.62
C MET A 82 2.55 4.69 12.07
N GLN A 83 1.87 3.71 12.65
CA GLN A 83 1.43 3.79 14.05
C GLN A 83 2.65 3.81 14.98
N ARG A 84 3.64 2.96 14.73
CA ARG A 84 4.88 2.96 15.50
C ARG A 84 5.66 4.27 15.31
N GLN A 85 5.71 4.77 14.08
CA GLN A 85 6.35 6.06 13.78
C GLN A 85 5.66 7.21 14.52
N GLU A 86 4.32 7.21 14.55
CA GLU A 86 3.53 8.19 15.29
C GLU A 86 3.87 8.17 16.78
N GLU A 87 4.19 6.99 17.32
CA GLU A 87 4.57 6.80 18.72
C GLU A 87 6.05 7.07 19.00
N GLY A 88 6.80 7.52 17.99
CA GLY A 88 8.23 7.79 18.13
C GLY A 88 9.10 6.53 18.06
N LEU A 89 8.54 5.43 17.63
CA LEU A 89 9.25 4.15 17.48
C LEU A 89 9.66 3.92 16.02
N LYS A 90 10.58 2.99 15.84
CA LYS A 90 11.00 2.61 14.49
C LYS A 90 9.86 1.90 13.76
N GLY A 91 9.54 2.39 12.58
CA GLY A 91 8.53 1.79 11.70
C GLY A 91 9.12 0.70 10.86
#